data_1454d58c4b594d5158fd810128885e9c
#
_entry.id   1454d58c4b594d5158fd810128885e9c
#
_cell.length_a   1.000
_cell.length_b   1.000
_cell.length_c   1.000
_cell.angle_alpha   90.00
_cell.angle_beta   90.00
_cell.angle_gamma   90.00
#
_symmetry.space_group_name_H-M   'P 1'
#
loop_
_entity.id
_entity.type
_entity.pdbx_description
1 polymer ?
#
loop_
_entity_poly.entity_id
_entity_poly.type
_entity_poly.pdbx_seq_one_letter_code
_entity_poly.pdbx_strand_id
1 'polypeptide(L)'
;MTKTNPGNFFEDFTLGQVIEHATPRTVTDGDRAVYGAIYPTRFALPSSAEFAKACGLPQPPVEEPIGFHIAFGKTVPDVSLNAVANLGYAECRFRRPVLTGDTLSTSSEVIGLKQNSNGKTGVVYVRSTATNQHGDVAIDWVRWVMVHKRDADAPAPDPVVPKLDDAVAPEDLIVPDDLDFTG
;
A
#
# COMPACT_ATOMS: atom_id res chain seq x y z
N MET A 1 -25.55 -16.86 -0.96
CA MET A 1 -24.56 -16.40 -1.98
C MET A 1 -23.21 -17.00 -1.61
N THR A 2 -22.66 -17.81 -2.46
CA THR A 2 -21.27 -18.29 -2.31
C THR A 2 -20.34 -17.11 -2.60
N LYS A 3 -19.38 -16.85 -1.72
CA LYS A 3 -18.35 -15.84 -1.99
C LYS A 3 -17.59 -16.26 -3.27
N THR A 4 -17.48 -15.34 -4.21
CA THR A 4 -16.72 -15.57 -5.46
C THR A 4 -15.21 -15.63 -5.23
N ASN A 5 -14.73 -15.02 -4.14
CA ASN A 5 -13.35 -15.12 -3.66
C ASN A 5 -13.39 -15.43 -2.15
N PRO A 6 -12.96 -16.62 -1.71
CA PRO A 6 -12.90 -16.97 -0.30
C PRO A 6 -11.78 -16.27 0.46
N GLY A 7 -10.85 -15.62 -0.23
CA GLY A 7 -9.60 -15.11 0.33
C GLY A 7 -8.60 -16.21 0.65
N ASN A 8 -7.37 -15.82 0.87
CA ASN A 8 -6.30 -16.74 1.28
C ASN A 8 -6.29 -16.92 2.80
N PHE A 9 -5.95 -18.10 3.24
CA PHE A 9 -5.61 -18.46 4.61
C PHE A 9 -4.09 -18.57 4.74
N PHE A 10 -3.58 -18.70 5.96
CA PHE A 10 -2.13 -18.67 6.19
C PHE A 10 -1.36 -19.71 5.37
N GLU A 11 -1.88 -20.93 5.24
CA GLU A 11 -1.29 -22.02 4.48
C GLU A 11 -1.31 -21.83 2.96
N ASP A 12 -2.06 -20.87 2.46
CA ASP A 12 -2.14 -20.57 1.03
C ASP A 12 -1.00 -19.64 0.57
N PHE A 13 -0.21 -19.08 1.52
CA PHE A 13 0.92 -18.21 1.21
C PHE A 13 2.24 -18.98 1.16
N THR A 14 3.08 -18.64 0.20
CA THR A 14 4.44 -19.16 0.08
C THR A 14 5.45 -18.03 -0.03
N LEU A 15 6.65 -18.22 0.55
CA LEU A 15 7.71 -17.22 0.49
C LEU A 15 8.09 -16.94 -0.98
N GLY A 16 8.24 -15.66 -1.33
CA GLY A 16 8.54 -15.23 -2.70
C GLY A 16 7.33 -15.26 -3.66
N GLN A 17 6.15 -15.64 -3.19
CA GLN A 17 4.93 -15.59 -4.00
C GLN A 17 4.61 -14.15 -4.38
N VAL A 18 4.40 -13.89 -5.66
CA VAL A 18 3.90 -12.63 -6.18
C VAL A 18 2.40 -12.75 -6.47
N ILE A 19 1.63 -11.83 -5.95
CA ILE A 19 0.18 -11.77 -6.09
C ILE A 19 -0.15 -10.48 -6.86
N GLU A 20 -0.66 -10.65 -8.07
CA GLU A 20 -1.23 -9.56 -8.85
C GLU A 20 -2.68 -9.34 -8.42
N HIS A 21 -2.96 -8.16 -7.84
CA HIS A 21 -4.30 -7.88 -7.32
C HIS A 21 -5.27 -7.47 -8.43
N ALA A 22 -6.44 -8.09 -8.42
CA ALA A 22 -7.44 -7.89 -9.46
C ALA A 22 -7.97 -6.46 -9.50
N THR A 23 -8.28 -6.04 -10.72
CA THR A 23 -8.95 -4.79 -11.09
C THR A 23 -8.21 -3.51 -10.70
N PRO A 24 -7.43 -2.92 -11.61
CA PRO A 24 -6.88 -1.59 -11.43
C PRO A 24 -8.01 -0.58 -11.20
N ARG A 25 -7.69 0.57 -10.58
CA ARG A 25 -8.67 1.63 -10.35
C ARG A 25 -8.13 2.98 -10.81
N THR A 26 -8.92 3.68 -11.60
CA THR A 26 -8.64 5.06 -11.98
C THR A 26 -9.02 6.01 -10.84
N VAL A 27 -8.11 6.90 -10.51
CA VAL A 27 -8.31 7.99 -9.56
C VAL A 27 -9.10 9.09 -10.26
N THR A 28 -10.17 9.57 -9.64
CA THR A 28 -11.07 10.55 -10.22
C THR A 28 -11.05 11.88 -9.47
N ASP A 29 -11.53 12.96 -10.13
CA ASP A 29 -11.75 14.25 -9.45
C ASP A 29 -12.78 14.12 -8.33
N GLY A 30 -13.72 13.16 -8.43
CA GLY A 30 -14.68 12.85 -7.38
C GLY A 30 -14.00 12.35 -6.10
N ASP A 31 -13.00 11.47 -6.23
CA ASP A 31 -12.23 10.97 -5.08
C ASP A 31 -11.55 12.13 -4.36
N ARG A 32 -10.88 13.01 -5.10
CA ARG A 32 -10.21 14.20 -4.57
C ARG A 32 -11.18 15.17 -3.92
N ALA A 33 -12.30 15.47 -4.58
CA ALA A 33 -13.30 16.41 -4.06
C ALA A 33 -13.93 15.93 -2.76
N VAL A 34 -14.33 14.66 -2.69
CA VAL A 34 -14.92 14.07 -1.48
C VAL A 34 -13.91 14.04 -0.34
N TYR A 35 -12.69 13.61 -0.61
CA TYR A 35 -11.65 13.55 0.42
C TYR A 35 -11.32 14.95 0.95
N GLY A 36 -11.11 15.93 0.08
CA GLY A 36 -10.82 17.31 0.46
C GLY A 36 -11.95 18.01 1.21
N ALA A 37 -13.22 17.58 0.98
CA ALA A 37 -14.36 18.09 1.74
C ALA A 37 -14.42 17.54 3.16
N ILE A 38 -13.99 16.28 3.37
CA ILE A 38 -14.01 15.61 4.68
C ILE A 38 -12.72 15.90 5.46
N TYR A 39 -11.59 15.89 4.79
CA TYR A 39 -10.25 16.10 5.35
C TYR A 39 -9.55 17.27 4.64
N PRO A 40 -9.92 18.53 4.96
CA PRO A 40 -9.32 19.68 4.28
C PRO A 40 -7.82 19.74 4.54
N THR A 41 -7.03 19.66 3.47
CA THR A 41 -5.58 19.76 3.54
C THR A 41 -5.12 21.19 3.74
N ARG A 42 -4.00 21.35 4.46
CA ARG A 42 -3.28 22.62 4.55
C ARG A 42 -2.09 22.70 3.59
N PHE A 43 -1.76 21.58 2.94
CA PHE A 43 -0.66 21.55 1.98
C PHE A 43 -1.07 22.23 0.68
N ALA A 44 -0.20 23.11 0.20
CA ALA A 44 -0.49 23.91 -1.00
C ALA A 44 -0.52 23.06 -2.27
N LEU A 45 0.33 22.03 -2.34
CA LEU A 45 0.48 21.22 -3.55
C LEU A 45 -0.82 20.52 -4.00
N PRO A 46 -1.56 19.80 -3.14
CA PRO A 46 -2.83 19.19 -3.52
C PRO A 46 -4.01 20.18 -3.53
N SER A 47 -3.89 21.35 -2.89
CA SER A 47 -5.01 22.29 -2.72
C SER A 47 -5.02 23.48 -3.67
N SER A 48 -3.88 23.80 -4.29
CA SER A 48 -3.75 24.98 -5.17
C SER A 48 -3.27 24.58 -6.57
N ALA A 49 -4.11 24.83 -7.59
CA ALA A 49 -3.73 24.57 -8.97
C ALA A 49 -2.58 25.48 -9.44
N GLU A 50 -2.55 26.72 -9.00
CA GLU A 50 -1.49 27.66 -9.35
C GLU A 50 -0.16 27.26 -8.71
N PHE A 51 -0.19 26.80 -7.45
CA PHE A 51 1.01 26.31 -6.79
C PHE A 51 1.54 25.04 -7.43
N ALA A 52 0.66 24.08 -7.75
CA ALA A 52 1.06 22.84 -8.43
C ALA A 52 1.73 23.12 -9.78
N LYS A 53 1.19 24.07 -10.57
CA LYS A 53 1.81 24.52 -11.84
C LYS A 53 3.17 25.18 -11.60
N ALA A 54 3.29 26.02 -10.57
CA ALA A 54 4.56 26.65 -10.23
C ALA A 54 5.63 25.62 -9.85
N CYS A 55 5.21 24.48 -9.26
CA CYS A 55 6.07 23.32 -8.97
C CYS A 55 6.29 22.40 -10.18
N GLY A 56 5.82 22.77 -11.38
CA GLY A 56 6.02 21.99 -12.61
C GLY A 56 5.03 20.82 -12.80
N LEU A 57 3.99 20.71 -11.99
CA LEU A 57 2.95 19.71 -12.16
C LEU A 57 1.85 20.20 -13.12
N PRO A 58 1.28 19.31 -13.96
CA PRO A 58 0.19 19.70 -14.88
C PRO A 58 -1.11 20.04 -14.14
N GLN A 59 -1.31 19.49 -12.94
CA GLN A 59 -2.48 19.67 -12.09
C GLN A 59 -2.11 19.34 -10.64
N PRO A 60 -2.93 19.75 -9.65
CA PRO A 60 -2.72 19.32 -8.27
C PRO A 60 -2.78 17.78 -8.15
N PRO A 61 -1.84 17.15 -7.45
CA PRO A 61 -1.95 15.72 -7.15
C PRO A 61 -3.10 15.48 -6.16
N VAL A 62 -3.51 14.22 -6.04
CA VAL A 62 -4.35 13.83 -4.90
C VAL A 62 -3.48 13.76 -3.64
N GLU A 63 -4.10 13.89 -2.48
CA GLU A 63 -3.40 13.63 -1.22
C GLU A 63 -2.91 12.17 -1.19
N GLU A 64 -1.71 11.95 -0.69
CA GLU A 64 -1.06 10.65 -0.61
C GLU A 64 -1.95 9.55 0.01
N PRO A 65 -2.74 9.83 1.08
CA PRO A 65 -3.63 8.81 1.65
C PRO A 65 -4.70 8.31 0.67
N ILE A 66 -5.14 9.12 -0.30
CA ILE A 66 -6.12 8.66 -1.32
C ILE A 66 -5.49 7.57 -2.19
N GLY A 67 -4.30 7.85 -2.73
CA GLY A 67 -3.55 6.87 -3.53
C GLY A 67 -3.28 5.59 -2.74
N PHE A 68 -2.83 5.74 -1.48
CA PHE A 68 -2.59 4.62 -0.58
C PHE A 68 -3.86 3.80 -0.34
N HIS A 69 -4.99 4.41 0.01
CA HIS A 69 -6.24 3.69 0.27
C HIS A 69 -6.76 2.94 -0.95
N ILE A 70 -6.61 3.53 -2.15
CA ILE A 70 -6.97 2.86 -3.40
C ILE A 70 -6.09 1.62 -3.61
N ALA A 71 -4.77 1.78 -3.56
CA ALA A 71 -3.81 0.70 -3.75
C ALA A 71 -3.94 -0.39 -2.68
N PHE A 72 -3.99 0.02 -1.40
CA PHE A 72 -4.15 -0.87 -0.27
C PHE A 72 -5.45 -1.69 -0.36
N GLY A 73 -6.56 -1.05 -0.71
CA GLY A 73 -7.86 -1.71 -0.85
C GLY A 73 -7.86 -2.87 -1.85
N LYS A 74 -6.99 -2.80 -2.89
CA LYS A 74 -6.82 -3.89 -3.86
C LYS A 74 -6.17 -5.14 -3.26
N THR A 75 -5.34 -4.97 -2.24
CA THR A 75 -4.64 -6.09 -1.59
C THR A 75 -5.52 -6.86 -0.60
N VAL A 76 -6.63 -6.27 -0.14
CA VAL A 76 -7.47 -6.85 0.92
C VAL A 76 -8.06 -8.22 0.54
N PRO A 77 -8.65 -8.42 -0.65
CA PRO A 77 -9.26 -9.70 -1.01
C PRO A 77 -8.27 -10.88 -0.96
N ASP A 78 -7.01 -10.62 -1.33
CA ASP A 78 -6.01 -11.69 -1.49
C ASP A 78 -5.10 -11.83 -0.27
N VAL A 79 -4.81 -10.73 0.45
CA VAL A 79 -3.85 -10.77 1.57
C VAL A 79 -4.55 -10.82 2.92
N SER A 80 -5.68 -10.13 3.10
CA SER A 80 -6.23 -9.90 4.44
C SER A 80 -7.73 -10.13 4.60
N LEU A 81 -8.40 -10.81 3.64
CA LEU A 81 -9.82 -11.10 3.77
C LEU A 81 -10.12 -12.02 4.97
N ASN A 82 -9.22 -12.94 5.29
CA ASN A 82 -9.29 -13.84 6.44
C ASN A 82 -8.32 -13.41 7.57
N ALA A 83 -7.98 -12.12 7.64
CA ALA A 83 -7.11 -11.61 8.69
C ALA A 83 -7.85 -11.49 10.01
N VAL A 84 -7.12 -11.77 11.09
CA VAL A 84 -7.49 -11.45 12.46
C VAL A 84 -7.22 -9.98 12.74
N ALA A 85 -6.04 -9.51 12.31
CA ALA A 85 -5.60 -8.14 12.51
C ALA A 85 -4.51 -7.76 11.50
N ASN A 86 -4.48 -6.48 11.14
CA ASN A 86 -3.33 -5.85 10.51
C ASN A 86 -2.40 -5.38 11.65
N LEU A 87 -1.16 -5.88 11.69
CA LEU A 87 -0.28 -5.72 12.84
C LEU A 87 0.66 -4.51 12.70
N GLY A 88 0.95 -4.10 11.48
CA GLY A 88 1.80 -2.93 11.28
C GLY A 88 2.19 -2.69 9.82
N TYR A 89 2.89 -1.57 9.64
CA TYR A 89 3.44 -1.08 8.38
C TYR A 89 4.88 -0.64 8.58
N ALA A 90 5.69 -0.76 7.52
CA ALA A 90 7.04 -0.22 7.44
C ALA A 90 7.33 0.23 6.01
N GLU A 91 8.38 1.03 5.85
CA GLU A 91 8.94 1.43 4.55
C GLU A 91 7.87 1.95 3.56
N CYS A 92 6.87 2.68 4.06
CA CYS A 92 5.86 3.28 3.19
C CYS A 92 6.46 4.51 2.50
N ARG A 93 6.54 4.47 1.17
CA ARG A 93 7.15 5.51 0.34
C ARG A 93 6.22 5.93 -0.77
N PHE A 94 5.99 7.23 -0.88
CA PHE A 94 5.29 7.86 -1.99
C PHE A 94 6.34 8.32 -3.00
N ARG A 95 6.51 7.53 -4.08
CA ARG A 95 7.60 7.70 -5.06
C ARG A 95 7.36 8.79 -6.06
N ARG A 96 6.08 9.08 -6.30
CA ARG A 96 5.65 10.16 -7.20
C ARG A 96 4.25 10.64 -6.86
N PRO A 97 3.91 11.89 -7.22
CA PRO A 97 2.55 12.39 -7.12
C PRO A 97 1.58 11.53 -7.95
N VAL A 98 0.44 11.20 -7.36
CA VAL A 98 -0.67 10.55 -8.08
C VAL A 98 -1.62 11.64 -8.54
N LEU A 99 -1.96 11.62 -9.82
CA LEU A 99 -2.84 12.60 -10.43
C LEU A 99 -4.23 12.00 -10.68
N THR A 100 -5.25 12.85 -10.75
CA THR A 100 -6.54 12.40 -11.29
C THR A 100 -6.37 12.00 -12.75
N GLY A 101 -6.97 10.86 -13.12
CA GLY A 101 -6.73 10.18 -14.40
C GLY A 101 -5.73 9.04 -14.31
N ASP A 102 -4.87 8.98 -13.29
CA ASP A 102 -3.99 7.82 -13.09
C ASP A 102 -4.80 6.57 -12.76
N THR A 103 -4.39 5.45 -13.35
CA THR A 103 -4.97 4.13 -13.07
C THR A 103 -3.96 3.31 -12.30
N LEU A 104 -4.26 3.04 -11.04
CA LEU A 104 -3.37 2.31 -10.14
C LEU A 104 -3.64 0.80 -10.21
N SER A 105 -2.59 0.04 -10.48
CA SER A 105 -2.50 -1.41 -10.32
C SER A 105 -1.62 -1.73 -9.12
N THR A 106 -1.90 -2.84 -8.44
CA THR A 106 -1.16 -3.21 -7.24
C THR A 106 -0.76 -4.68 -7.29
N SER A 107 0.48 -4.96 -6.91
CA SER A 107 0.99 -6.31 -6.67
C SER A 107 1.59 -6.42 -5.26
N SER A 108 1.67 -7.64 -4.74
CA SER A 108 2.31 -7.91 -3.44
C SER A 108 3.22 -9.12 -3.54
N GLU A 109 4.40 -9.02 -2.98
CA GLU A 109 5.33 -10.13 -2.79
C GLU A 109 5.32 -10.58 -1.32
N VAL A 110 5.21 -11.88 -1.08
CA VAL A 110 5.33 -12.47 0.27
C VAL A 110 6.80 -12.53 0.65
N ILE A 111 7.22 -11.66 1.57
CA ILE A 111 8.61 -11.52 2.02
C ILE A 111 8.90 -12.19 3.36
N GLY A 112 7.86 -12.74 4.01
CA GLY A 112 8.04 -13.45 5.27
C GLY A 112 6.77 -14.17 5.71
N LEU A 113 6.97 -15.26 6.45
CA LEU A 113 5.91 -16.10 7.01
C LEU A 113 6.34 -16.60 8.40
N LYS A 114 5.42 -16.56 9.36
CA LYS A 114 5.66 -17.10 10.69
C LYS A 114 4.36 -17.62 11.31
N GLN A 115 4.27 -18.93 11.54
CA GLN A 115 3.14 -19.50 12.30
C GLN A 115 3.21 -19.05 13.77
N ASN A 116 2.08 -18.68 14.32
CA ASN A 116 1.96 -18.35 15.75
C ASN A 116 1.93 -19.61 16.61
N SER A 117 2.35 -19.49 17.87
CA SER A 117 2.42 -20.61 18.84
C SER A 117 1.09 -21.30 19.10
N ASN A 118 -0.04 -20.62 18.84
CA ASN A 118 -1.38 -21.21 18.97
C ASN A 118 -1.74 -22.22 17.90
N GLY A 119 -0.94 -22.33 16.83
CA GLY A 119 -1.17 -23.22 15.68
C GLY A 119 -2.39 -22.88 14.80
N LYS A 120 -3.16 -21.81 15.13
CA LYS A 120 -4.41 -21.45 14.46
C LYS A 120 -4.29 -20.23 13.55
N THR A 121 -3.20 -19.52 13.66
CA THR A 121 -2.92 -18.29 12.91
C THR A 121 -1.45 -18.22 12.52
N GLY A 122 -1.13 -17.40 11.56
CA GLY A 122 0.24 -17.03 11.23
C GLY A 122 0.34 -15.59 10.78
N VAL A 123 1.56 -15.06 10.78
CA VAL A 123 1.86 -13.71 10.31
C VAL A 123 2.43 -13.79 8.90
N VAL A 124 1.82 -13.08 7.99
CA VAL A 124 2.25 -12.92 6.59
C VAL A 124 2.81 -11.51 6.43
N TYR A 125 4.06 -11.42 5.97
CA TYR A 125 4.71 -10.15 5.62
C TYR A 125 4.66 -10.00 4.11
N VAL A 126 4.13 -8.89 3.64
CA VAL A 126 4.06 -8.58 2.20
C VAL A 126 4.67 -7.22 1.91
N ARG A 127 5.44 -7.15 0.84
CA ARG A 127 5.83 -5.90 0.18
C ARG A 127 4.88 -5.65 -0.96
N SER A 128 4.15 -4.55 -0.90
CA SER A 128 3.17 -4.17 -1.91
C SER A 128 3.69 -2.97 -2.71
N THR A 129 3.43 -3.00 -4.01
CA THR A 129 3.82 -1.94 -4.95
C THR A 129 2.62 -1.56 -5.79
N ALA A 130 2.31 -0.27 -5.81
CA ALA A 130 1.31 0.30 -6.70
C ALA A 130 1.99 1.03 -7.86
N THR A 131 1.56 0.73 -9.08
CA THR A 131 2.05 1.36 -10.31
C THR A 131 0.92 2.08 -11.02
N ASN A 132 1.27 3.13 -11.79
CA ASN A 132 0.34 3.79 -12.68
C ASN A 132 0.21 3.03 -14.01
N GLN A 133 -0.59 3.56 -14.95
CA GLN A 133 -0.80 2.99 -16.29
C GLN A 133 0.46 2.95 -17.18
N HIS A 134 1.53 3.64 -16.80
CA HIS A 134 2.81 3.65 -17.52
C HIS A 134 3.83 2.68 -16.92
N GLY A 135 3.47 1.96 -15.84
CA GLY A 135 4.35 1.07 -15.11
C GLY A 135 5.26 1.77 -14.10
N ASP A 136 5.08 3.07 -13.89
CA ASP A 136 5.85 3.81 -12.90
C ASP A 136 5.35 3.52 -11.49
N VAL A 137 6.27 3.23 -10.58
CA VAL A 137 5.95 3.03 -9.16
C VAL A 137 5.47 4.35 -8.54
N ALA A 138 4.24 4.36 -8.07
CA ALA A 138 3.66 5.49 -7.34
C ALA A 138 3.85 5.36 -5.83
N ILE A 139 3.58 4.17 -5.28
CA ILE A 139 3.62 3.91 -3.84
C ILE A 139 4.18 2.51 -3.62
N ASP A 140 5.03 2.34 -2.63
CA ASP A 140 5.43 1.03 -2.11
C ASP A 140 5.41 1.02 -0.58
N TRP A 141 5.11 -0.16 0.02
CA TRP A 141 5.09 -0.33 1.47
C TRP A 141 5.24 -1.79 1.85
N VAL A 142 5.66 -2.03 3.08
CA VAL A 142 5.60 -3.33 3.73
C VAL A 142 4.50 -3.32 4.77
N ARG A 143 3.74 -4.41 4.87
CA ARG A 143 2.83 -4.65 5.99
C ARG A 143 2.91 -6.09 6.46
N TRP A 144 2.48 -6.33 7.69
CA TRP A 144 2.33 -7.69 8.20
C TRP A 144 0.97 -7.87 8.84
N VAL A 145 0.38 -9.03 8.54
CA VAL A 145 -1.01 -9.34 8.82
C VAL A 145 -1.08 -10.67 9.54
N MET A 146 -1.87 -10.73 10.60
CA MET A 146 -2.20 -12.01 11.24
C MET A 146 -3.38 -12.63 10.50
N VAL A 147 -3.18 -13.81 9.90
CA VAL A 147 -4.16 -14.51 9.09
C VAL A 147 -4.53 -15.82 9.74
N HIS A 148 -5.82 -16.17 9.69
CA HIS A 148 -6.30 -17.46 10.14
C HIS A 148 -5.72 -18.62 9.30
N LYS A 149 -5.52 -19.78 9.91
CA LYS A 149 -5.40 -21.05 9.20
C LYS A 149 -6.79 -21.61 8.96
N ARG A 150 -6.98 -22.26 7.82
CA ARG A 150 -8.16 -23.05 7.49
C ARG A 150 -8.07 -24.41 8.18
N ASP A 151 -6.87 -25.00 8.15
CA ASP A 151 -6.55 -26.28 8.76
C ASP A 151 -5.43 -26.08 9.80
N ALA A 152 -5.77 -26.30 11.07
CA ALA A 152 -4.80 -26.16 12.18
C ALA A 152 -3.65 -27.17 12.06
N ASP A 153 -3.91 -28.33 11.44
CA ASP A 153 -2.93 -29.43 11.28
C ASP A 153 -2.05 -29.24 10.02
N ALA A 154 -2.35 -28.25 9.16
CA ALA A 154 -1.49 -27.95 8.03
C ALA A 154 -0.05 -27.65 8.49
N PRO A 155 0.98 -28.17 7.79
CA PRO A 155 2.37 -27.99 8.19
C PRO A 155 2.73 -26.51 8.25
N ALA A 156 3.51 -26.14 9.26
CA ALA A 156 4.05 -24.78 9.36
C ALA A 156 5.19 -24.60 8.35
N PRO A 157 5.25 -23.46 7.64
CA PRO A 157 6.43 -23.13 6.88
C PRO A 157 7.61 -22.82 7.81
N ASP A 158 8.83 -22.94 7.28
CA ASP A 158 10.00 -22.41 7.98
C ASP A 158 9.81 -20.93 8.26
N PRO A 159 10.03 -20.47 9.50
CA PRO A 159 9.75 -19.07 9.85
C PRO A 159 10.76 -18.12 9.21
N VAL A 160 10.26 -17.17 8.46
CA VAL A 160 11.03 -16.06 7.90
C VAL A 160 10.40 -14.76 8.36
N VAL A 161 11.17 -13.97 9.12
CA VAL A 161 10.76 -12.61 9.54
C VAL A 161 11.72 -11.64 8.86
N PRO A 162 11.23 -10.77 7.96
CA PRO A 162 12.11 -9.84 7.28
C PRO A 162 12.68 -8.82 8.28
N LYS A 163 13.93 -8.43 8.04
CA LYS A 163 14.51 -7.27 8.74
C LYS A 163 13.97 -6.02 8.05
N LEU A 164 13.23 -5.21 8.79
CA LEU A 164 12.66 -3.96 8.32
C LEU A 164 13.36 -2.80 9.03
N ASP A 165 13.39 -1.65 8.37
CA ASP A 165 13.94 -0.44 8.96
C ASP A 165 13.02 0.07 10.09
N ASP A 166 13.61 0.41 11.23
CA ASP A 166 12.86 0.93 12.40
C ASP A 166 12.40 2.38 12.20
N ALA A 167 13.05 3.11 11.30
CA ALA A 167 12.75 4.49 10.96
C ALA A 167 13.16 4.81 9.52
N VAL A 168 12.57 5.86 8.97
CA VAL A 168 13.02 6.44 7.70
C VAL A 168 14.36 7.12 7.95
N ALA A 169 15.40 6.76 7.20
CA ALA A 169 16.69 7.41 7.31
C ALA A 169 16.58 8.87 6.80
N PRO A 170 17.27 9.83 7.43
CA PRO A 170 17.22 11.24 6.99
C PRO A 170 17.58 11.42 5.52
N GLU A 171 18.50 10.63 4.99
CA GLU A 171 18.91 10.62 3.59
C GLU A 171 17.82 10.10 2.62
N ASP A 172 16.83 9.38 3.12
CA ASP A 172 15.66 8.96 2.33
C ASP A 172 14.60 10.08 2.20
N LEU A 173 14.75 11.13 3.00
CA LEU A 173 13.93 12.34 2.90
C LEU A 173 14.51 13.19 1.78
N ILE A 174 13.98 13.04 0.58
CA ILE A 174 14.41 13.84 -0.58
C ILE A 174 13.87 15.25 -0.42
N VAL A 175 14.67 16.10 0.19
CA VAL A 175 14.45 17.55 0.16
C VAL A 175 15.45 18.10 -0.86
N PRO A 176 15.01 18.73 -1.95
CA PRO A 176 15.93 19.36 -2.90
C PRO A 176 16.82 20.38 -2.21
N ASP A 177 18.13 20.35 -2.46
CA ASP A 177 19.11 21.27 -1.84
C ASP A 177 18.84 22.75 -2.17
N ASP A 178 18.11 23.01 -3.24
CA ASP A 178 17.74 24.34 -3.74
C ASP A 178 16.32 24.78 -3.30
N LEU A 179 15.67 24.01 -2.43
CA LEU A 179 14.35 24.36 -1.93
C LEU A 179 14.44 25.53 -0.94
N ASP A 180 13.93 26.68 -1.36
CA ASP A 180 13.85 27.89 -0.54
C ASP A 180 12.60 27.86 0.34
N PHE A 181 12.78 27.77 1.66
CA PHE A 181 11.70 27.82 2.65
C PHE A 181 11.44 29.22 3.20
N THR A 182 12.12 30.26 2.67
CA THR A 182 12.07 31.63 3.22
C THR A 182 11.08 32.55 2.51
N GLY A 183 10.37 32.05 1.47
CA GLY A 183 9.38 32.81 0.69
C GLY A 183 7.98 32.88 1.30
#